data_b74ca8212e745b7e01c149af7bcb275e
#
_entry.id   b74ca8212e745b7e01c149af7bcb275e
#
_cell.length_a   1.000
_cell.length_b   1.000
_cell.length_c   1.000
_cell.angle_alpha   90.00
_cell.angle_beta   90.00
_cell.angle_gamma   90.00
#
_symmetry.space_group_name_H-M   'P 1'
#
loop_
_entity.id
_entity.type
_entity.pdbx_description
1 polymer ?
#
loop_
_entity_poly.entity_id
_entity_poly.type
_entity_poly.pdbx_seq_one_letter_code
_entity_poly.pdbx_strand_id
1 'polypeptide(L)'
;MYGEHHLSRRELRACMELGKALTSELDPNRLFGTILRKLGDMIPADIWSILILDRDTDELVFKLSVDLKIEEVKDIRIKTGQGIAGHVALTQKPMLVDDVRNCRFFNDEIDRMTGKVTRSIMCVPLVYGHQSVGVIEAVNPYKMNKKSLSLLMFVADYAAIAVENTSRYQHIQMLAIKDNLTGLYNTRYLYQALQALFDSSKDSKEPFALIFMDLDNFKKVVDTHGHLNGSQAIQEVASTIRELLTEPAFGVSYGGDEFVIVLPGFTKGNALRKAEEIRTRMAQTLYLANRDISIRLSASFGVASFPEDATNITHLLSVADRAMFNIKDKGKNAVGSLF
;
A
#
# COMPACT_ATOMS: atom_id res chain seq x y z
N MET A 1 29.28 12.51 -23.98
CA MET A 1 29.76 11.54 -25.00
C MET A 1 30.29 10.33 -24.22
N TYR A 2 29.44 9.32 -24.01
CA TYR A 2 29.85 8.06 -23.37
C TYR A 2 30.50 7.21 -24.45
N GLY A 3 31.80 6.87 -24.27
CA GLY A 3 32.54 6.08 -25.24
C GLY A 3 31.87 4.74 -25.46
N GLU A 4 31.80 4.29 -26.71
CA GLU A 4 31.27 3.01 -27.15
C GLU A 4 32.09 1.85 -26.53
N HIS A 5 31.65 1.37 -25.36
CA HIS A 5 32.09 0.10 -24.84
C HIS A 5 31.11 -0.96 -25.30
N HIS A 6 31.45 -1.68 -26.38
CA HIS A 6 30.65 -2.76 -26.90
C HIS A 6 30.46 -3.86 -25.84
N LEU A 7 29.21 -4.05 -25.43
CA LEU A 7 28.80 -5.22 -24.66
C LEU A 7 29.04 -6.48 -25.53
N SER A 8 29.53 -7.54 -24.93
CA SER A 8 29.65 -8.80 -25.63
C SER A 8 28.26 -9.34 -26.00
N ARG A 9 28.17 -10.19 -27.05
CA ARG A 9 26.88 -10.80 -27.45
C ARG A 9 26.18 -11.53 -26.30
N ARG A 10 26.95 -12.11 -25.36
CA ARG A 10 26.43 -12.80 -24.18
C ARG A 10 25.81 -11.81 -23.19
N GLU A 11 26.47 -10.69 -22.94
CA GLU A 11 25.96 -9.62 -22.04
C GLU A 11 24.72 -8.96 -22.63
N LEU A 12 24.72 -8.67 -23.93
CA LEU A 12 23.55 -8.09 -24.62
C LEU A 12 22.35 -9.03 -24.55
N ARG A 13 22.56 -10.35 -24.75
CA ARG A 13 21.50 -11.34 -24.63
C ARG A 13 20.95 -11.44 -23.21
N ALA A 14 21.82 -11.43 -22.20
CA ALA A 14 21.42 -11.44 -20.79
C ALA A 14 20.62 -10.19 -20.44
N CYS A 15 21.02 -9.02 -20.94
CA CYS A 15 20.28 -7.77 -20.79
C CYS A 15 18.88 -7.81 -21.46
N MET A 16 18.79 -8.37 -22.67
CA MET A 16 17.49 -8.51 -23.36
C MET A 16 16.55 -9.49 -22.65
N GLU A 17 17.07 -10.60 -22.15
CA GLU A 17 16.30 -11.57 -21.36
C GLU A 17 15.84 -10.95 -20.02
N LEU A 18 16.70 -10.18 -19.37
CA LEU A 18 16.35 -9.41 -18.17
C LEU A 18 15.25 -8.40 -18.47
N GLY A 19 15.40 -7.60 -19.53
CA GLY A 19 14.38 -6.62 -19.93
C GLY A 19 13.00 -7.25 -20.15
N LYS A 20 12.94 -8.39 -20.84
CA LYS A 20 11.70 -9.14 -21.03
C LYS A 20 11.12 -9.66 -19.71
N ALA A 21 11.94 -10.20 -18.83
CA ALA A 21 11.50 -10.71 -17.54
C ALA A 21 10.96 -9.59 -16.65
N LEU A 22 11.61 -8.42 -16.63
CA LEU A 22 11.22 -7.27 -15.83
C LEU A 22 9.91 -6.63 -16.31
N THR A 23 9.70 -6.55 -17.62
CA THR A 23 8.48 -5.94 -18.17
C THR A 23 7.23 -6.81 -18.05
N SER A 24 7.37 -8.10 -17.75
CA SER A 24 6.27 -9.04 -17.57
C SER A 24 5.89 -9.27 -16.10
N GLU A 25 6.70 -8.83 -15.13
CA GLU A 25 6.42 -9.01 -13.70
C GLU A 25 5.57 -7.85 -13.18
N LEU A 26 4.46 -8.17 -12.54
CA LEU A 26 3.52 -7.22 -11.96
C LEU A 26 3.57 -7.17 -10.43
N ASP A 27 4.24 -8.14 -9.79
CA ASP A 27 4.48 -8.13 -8.35
C ASP A 27 5.77 -7.37 -8.05
N PRO A 28 5.71 -6.24 -7.30
CA PRO A 28 6.89 -5.42 -6.99
C PRO A 28 8.00 -6.20 -6.28
N ASN A 29 7.66 -7.05 -5.32
CA ASN A 29 8.66 -7.77 -4.53
C ASN A 29 9.41 -8.80 -5.38
N ARG A 30 8.70 -9.51 -6.26
CA ARG A 30 9.30 -10.43 -7.23
C ARG A 30 10.15 -9.69 -8.25
N LEU A 31 9.67 -8.54 -8.71
CA LEU A 31 10.39 -7.67 -9.62
C LEU A 31 11.74 -7.25 -9.02
N PHE A 32 11.73 -6.62 -7.84
CA PHE A 32 12.95 -6.15 -7.17
C PHE A 32 13.91 -7.30 -6.87
N GLY A 33 13.41 -8.45 -6.39
CA GLY A 33 14.22 -9.64 -6.16
C GLY A 33 14.89 -10.17 -7.42
N THR A 34 14.19 -10.12 -8.55
CA THR A 34 14.75 -10.54 -9.85
C THR A 34 15.83 -9.59 -10.34
N ILE A 35 15.62 -8.26 -10.19
CA ILE A 35 16.61 -7.23 -10.52
C ILE A 35 17.90 -7.46 -9.73
N LEU A 36 17.80 -7.48 -8.39
CA LEU A 36 18.98 -7.56 -7.54
C LEU A 36 19.76 -8.87 -7.70
N ARG A 37 19.07 -10.00 -7.86
CA ARG A 37 19.71 -11.30 -8.11
C ARG A 37 20.51 -11.27 -9.40
N LYS A 38 19.92 -10.81 -10.50
CA LYS A 38 20.57 -10.71 -11.78
C LYS A 38 21.74 -9.73 -11.78
N LEU A 39 21.63 -8.61 -11.08
CA LEU A 39 22.72 -7.68 -10.90
C LEU A 39 23.87 -8.30 -10.09
N GLY A 40 23.58 -9.03 -9.01
CA GLY A 40 24.58 -9.75 -8.22
C GLY A 40 25.37 -10.79 -9.04
N ASP A 41 24.68 -11.52 -9.95
CA ASP A 41 25.31 -12.46 -10.88
C ASP A 41 26.26 -11.76 -11.89
N MET A 42 25.94 -10.53 -12.28
CA MET A 42 26.68 -9.77 -13.31
C MET A 42 27.77 -8.88 -12.70
N ILE A 43 27.51 -8.30 -11.55
CA ILE A 43 28.38 -7.36 -10.83
C ILE A 43 28.38 -7.76 -9.35
N PRO A 44 29.25 -8.66 -8.91
CA PRO A 44 29.35 -9.04 -7.50
C PRO A 44 29.71 -7.84 -6.60
N ALA A 45 28.97 -7.69 -5.51
CA ALA A 45 29.13 -6.63 -4.49
C ALA A 45 28.78 -7.19 -3.10
N ASP A 46 29.20 -6.50 -2.04
CA ASP A 46 28.85 -6.91 -0.67
C ASP A 46 27.36 -6.72 -0.38
N ILE A 47 26.77 -5.61 -0.87
CA ILE A 47 25.35 -5.31 -0.68
C ILE A 47 24.78 -4.72 -1.97
N TRP A 48 23.55 -5.13 -2.29
CA TRP A 48 22.73 -4.52 -3.31
C TRP A 48 21.45 -3.97 -2.72
N SER A 49 21.07 -2.73 -3.08
CA SER A 49 19.82 -2.11 -2.61
C SER A 49 19.09 -1.41 -3.73
N ILE A 50 17.76 -1.47 -3.65
CA ILE A 50 16.83 -0.64 -4.44
C ILE A 50 16.10 0.28 -3.48
N LEU A 51 16.20 1.57 -3.74
CA LEU A 51 15.45 2.60 -3.05
C LEU A 51 14.48 3.26 -4.04
N ILE A 52 13.23 3.42 -3.64
CA ILE A 52 12.19 4.04 -4.46
C ILE A 52 11.83 5.40 -3.87
N LEU A 53 11.64 6.38 -4.74
CA LEU A 53 11.24 7.71 -4.37
C LEU A 53 9.76 7.75 -4.02
N ASP A 54 9.45 8.10 -2.79
CA ASP A 54 8.12 8.48 -2.36
C ASP A 54 7.87 9.92 -2.82
N ARG A 55 6.90 10.08 -3.73
CA ARG A 55 6.61 11.38 -4.36
C ARG A 55 5.89 12.36 -3.43
N ASP A 56 5.22 11.84 -2.41
CA ASP A 56 4.46 12.67 -1.47
C ASP A 56 5.39 13.34 -0.44
N THR A 57 6.45 12.62 -0.04
CA THR A 57 7.41 13.09 0.97
C THR A 57 8.74 13.58 0.38
N ASP A 58 9.00 13.32 -0.90
CA ASP A 58 10.27 13.56 -1.60
C ASP A 58 11.45 12.84 -0.92
N GLU A 59 11.21 11.61 -0.46
CA GLU A 59 12.16 10.78 0.26
C GLU A 59 12.35 9.42 -0.42
N LEU A 60 13.58 8.94 -0.45
CA LEU A 60 13.90 7.58 -0.86
C LEU A 60 13.67 6.60 0.28
N VAL A 61 13.04 5.49 -0.04
CA VAL A 61 12.69 4.41 0.88
C VAL A 61 13.30 3.11 0.40
N PHE A 62 13.95 2.38 1.28
CA PHE A 62 14.43 1.03 0.97
C PHE A 62 13.25 0.10 0.65
N LYS A 63 13.25 -0.47 -0.54
CA LYS A 63 12.23 -1.47 -0.95
C LYS A 63 12.75 -2.89 -0.89
N LEU A 64 14.01 -3.10 -1.23
CA LEU A 64 14.68 -4.38 -1.12
C LEU A 64 16.17 -4.17 -0.95
N SER A 65 16.80 -5.03 -0.15
CA SER A 65 18.25 -5.16 -0.07
C SER A 65 18.65 -6.63 -0.04
N VAL A 66 19.84 -6.93 -0.57
CA VAL A 66 20.49 -8.24 -0.48
C VAL A 66 21.72 -8.07 0.39
N ASP A 67 21.91 -9.01 1.33
CA ASP A 67 22.97 -9.00 2.35
C ASP A 67 22.88 -7.86 3.38
N LEU A 68 21.72 -7.18 3.43
CA LEU A 68 21.32 -6.27 4.49
C LEU A 68 19.86 -6.62 4.88
N LYS A 69 19.59 -6.76 6.17
CA LYS A 69 18.23 -7.07 6.63
C LYS A 69 17.32 -5.88 6.41
N ILE A 70 16.27 -6.07 5.64
CA ILE A 70 15.34 -4.98 5.32
C ILE A 70 14.69 -4.39 6.57
N GLU A 71 14.47 -5.20 7.61
CA GLU A 71 13.92 -4.77 8.90
C GLU A 71 14.79 -3.71 9.60
N GLU A 72 16.08 -3.70 9.34
CA GLU A 72 17.03 -2.74 9.91
C GLU A 72 17.00 -1.38 9.19
N VAL A 73 16.51 -1.34 7.93
CA VAL A 73 16.55 -0.15 7.07
C VAL A 73 15.18 0.30 6.55
N LYS A 74 14.10 -0.46 6.76
CA LYS A 74 12.77 -0.15 6.23
C LYS A 74 12.20 1.20 6.68
N ASP A 75 12.60 1.66 7.87
CA ASP A 75 12.15 2.92 8.46
C ASP A 75 13.08 4.10 8.14
N ILE A 76 14.23 3.82 7.47
CA ILE A 76 15.14 4.87 7.04
C ILE A 76 14.54 5.62 5.85
N ARG A 77 14.56 6.94 5.94
CA ARG A 77 14.14 7.88 4.90
C ARG A 77 15.33 8.75 4.51
N ILE A 78 15.61 8.84 3.22
CA ILE A 78 16.70 9.64 2.68
C ILE A 78 16.10 10.73 1.79
N LYS A 79 16.23 11.99 2.19
CA LYS A 79 15.72 13.10 1.38
C LYS A 79 16.48 13.21 0.07
N THR A 80 15.80 13.64 -1.00
CA THR A 80 16.46 13.99 -2.26
C THR A 80 17.54 15.03 -2.00
N GLY A 81 18.74 14.79 -2.59
CA GLY A 81 19.94 15.60 -2.34
C GLY A 81 20.77 15.19 -1.12
N GLN A 82 20.26 14.36 -0.21
CA GLN A 82 20.98 13.89 0.97
C GLN A 82 21.71 12.57 0.68
N GLY A 83 22.95 12.48 1.09
CA GLY A 83 23.76 11.28 0.87
C GLY A 83 24.05 11.03 -0.62
N ILE A 84 24.68 9.89 -0.93
CA ILE A 84 24.99 9.51 -2.32
C ILE A 84 23.68 9.17 -3.05
N ALA A 85 22.82 8.36 -2.46
CA ALA A 85 21.54 7.95 -3.04
C ALA A 85 20.65 9.16 -3.35
N GLY A 86 20.45 10.07 -2.38
CA GLY A 86 19.65 11.28 -2.57
C GLY A 86 20.24 12.23 -3.60
N HIS A 87 21.57 12.37 -3.65
CA HIS A 87 22.24 13.18 -4.67
C HIS A 87 22.05 12.60 -6.08
N VAL A 88 22.15 11.28 -6.24
CA VAL A 88 21.89 10.59 -7.51
C VAL A 88 20.43 10.74 -7.93
N ALA A 89 19.49 10.60 -7.01
CA ALA A 89 18.07 10.80 -7.28
C ALA A 89 17.76 12.23 -7.76
N LEU A 90 18.34 13.23 -7.10
CA LEU A 90 18.15 14.65 -7.44
C LEU A 90 18.77 15.02 -8.78
N THR A 91 20.02 14.61 -9.01
CA THR A 91 20.78 15.04 -10.21
C THR A 91 20.51 14.15 -11.42
N GLN A 92 19.95 12.98 -11.22
CA GLN A 92 19.75 11.94 -12.23
C GLN A 92 21.07 11.53 -12.92
N LYS A 93 22.19 11.70 -12.22
CA LYS A 93 23.52 11.33 -12.72
C LYS A 93 24.09 10.19 -11.88
N PRO A 94 24.65 9.16 -12.53
CA PRO A 94 25.27 8.06 -11.81
C PRO A 94 26.49 8.54 -11.04
N MET A 95 26.73 7.91 -9.89
CA MET A 95 27.96 8.12 -9.11
C MET A 95 28.75 6.81 -8.97
N LEU A 96 30.06 6.93 -9.16
CA LEU A 96 31.05 5.88 -8.94
C LEU A 96 32.05 6.44 -7.92
N VAL A 97 32.03 5.88 -6.71
CA VAL A 97 32.83 6.37 -5.59
C VAL A 97 33.78 5.24 -5.14
N ASP A 98 35.05 5.35 -5.50
CA ASP A 98 36.07 4.33 -5.19
C ASP A 98 36.45 4.33 -3.72
N ASP A 99 36.40 5.49 -3.06
CA ASP A 99 36.68 5.67 -1.63
C ASP A 99 35.69 6.70 -1.06
N VAL A 100 34.73 6.21 -0.27
CA VAL A 100 33.67 7.06 0.32
C VAL A 100 34.20 8.12 1.27
N ARG A 101 35.41 7.92 1.86
CA ARG A 101 36.06 8.90 2.77
C ARG A 101 36.38 10.21 2.05
N ASN A 102 36.57 10.16 0.74
CA ASN A 102 36.83 11.32 -0.12
C ASN A 102 35.55 11.90 -0.76
N CYS A 103 34.37 11.32 -0.46
CA CYS A 103 33.10 11.75 -1.03
C CYS A 103 32.35 12.66 -0.06
N ARG A 104 32.18 13.92 -0.43
CA ARG A 104 31.44 14.91 0.40
C ARG A 104 29.97 14.58 0.64
N PHE A 105 29.39 13.69 -0.17
CA PHE A 105 28.00 13.27 -0.06
C PHE A 105 27.84 12.01 0.80
N PHE A 106 28.91 11.35 1.20
CA PHE A 106 28.80 10.13 2.00
C PHE A 106 28.34 10.46 3.43
N ASN A 107 27.35 9.69 3.89
CA ASN A 107 26.87 9.71 5.28
C ASN A 107 26.98 8.28 5.83
N ASP A 108 27.67 8.12 6.96
CA ASP A 108 27.93 6.83 7.61
C ASP A 108 26.80 6.37 8.56
N GLU A 109 25.66 7.05 8.56
CA GLU A 109 24.55 6.76 9.45
C GLU A 109 24.02 5.33 9.27
N ILE A 110 23.87 4.90 8.02
CA ILE A 110 23.42 3.52 7.70
C ILE A 110 24.46 2.51 8.14
N ASP A 111 25.76 2.78 7.92
CA ASP A 111 26.86 1.93 8.39
C ASP A 111 26.82 1.76 9.91
N ARG A 112 26.60 2.86 10.65
CA ARG A 112 26.50 2.83 12.12
C ARG A 112 25.29 2.03 12.62
N MET A 113 24.16 2.13 11.92
CA MET A 113 22.93 1.41 12.30
C MET A 113 23.02 -0.09 12.01
N THR A 114 23.66 -0.47 10.92
CA THR A 114 23.69 -1.86 10.42
C THR A 114 24.96 -2.62 10.80
N GLY A 115 25.99 -1.92 11.33
CA GLY A 115 27.29 -2.49 11.61
C GLY A 115 28.09 -2.87 10.35
N LYS A 116 27.64 -2.46 9.17
CA LYS A 116 28.36 -2.65 7.90
C LYS A 116 29.39 -1.54 7.70
N VAL A 117 30.33 -1.76 6.79
CA VAL A 117 31.37 -0.77 6.45
C VAL A 117 31.34 -0.54 4.96
N THR A 118 30.96 0.65 4.57
CA THR A 118 31.02 1.11 3.18
C THR A 118 32.42 1.66 2.87
N ARG A 119 33.10 1.09 1.87
CA ARG A 119 34.41 1.56 1.38
C ARG A 119 34.25 2.24 0.03
N SER A 120 33.42 1.66 -0.83
CA SER A 120 33.16 2.13 -2.18
C SER A 120 31.66 1.94 -2.51
N ILE A 121 31.15 2.74 -3.43
CA ILE A 121 29.74 2.65 -3.81
C ILE A 121 29.57 2.97 -5.31
N MET A 122 28.69 2.23 -5.95
CA MET A 122 28.19 2.53 -7.29
C MET A 122 26.68 2.75 -7.18
N CYS A 123 26.22 3.95 -7.51
CA CYS A 123 24.82 4.33 -7.41
C CYS A 123 24.35 4.90 -8.75
N VAL A 124 23.21 4.41 -9.25
CA VAL A 124 22.62 4.86 -10.51
C VAL A 124 21.15 5.22 -10.31
N PRO A 125 20.66 6.25 -11.01
CA PRO A 125 19.26 6.66 -10.92
C PRO A 125 18.38 5.69 -11.69
N LEU A 126 17.16 5.48 -11.18
CA LEU A 126 16.03 4.93 -11.92
C LEU A 126 15.26 6.11 -12.51
N VAL A 127 15.32 6.30 -13.82
CA VAL A 127 14.67 7.43 -14.48
C VAL A 127 13.61 6.95 -15.44
N TYR A 128 12.37 7.43 -15.25
CA TYR A 128 11.28 7.20 -16.17
C TYR A 128 10.81 8.54 -16.77
N GLY A 129 10.86 8.66 -18.08
CA GLY A 129 10.67 9.95 -18.75
C GLY A 129 11.76 10.95 -18.34
N HIS A 130 11.40 11.97 -17.58
CA HIS A 130 12.33 13.00 -17.07
C HIS A 130 12.34 13.05 -15.53
N GLN A 131 11.79 12.03 -14.86
CA GLN A 131 11.65 12.01 -13.41
C GLN A 131 12.42 10.83 -12.81
N SER A 132 13.09 11.07 -11.69
CA SER A 132 13.63 9.99 -10.89
C SER A 132 12.49 9.25 -10.20
N VAL A 133 12.50 7.92 -10.29
CA VAL A 133 11.58 7.02 -9.56
C VAL A 133 12.30 6.27 -8.44
N GLY A 134 13.60 6.45 -8.34
CA GLY A 134 14.42 5.83 -7.30
C GLY A 134 15.88 5.72 -7.70
N VAL A 135 16.62 4.85 -7.01
CA VAL A 135 18.02 4.53 -7.29
C VAL A 135 18.29 3.04 -7.07
N ILE A 136 19.31 2.53 -7.74
CA ILE A 136 19.96 1.24 -7.44
C ILE A 136 21.37 1.51 -6.99
N GLU A 137 21.78 0.87 -5.90
CA GLU A 137 23.13 0.99 -5.38
C GLU A 137 23.79 -0.36 -5.12
N ALA A 138 25.09 -0.44 -5.40
CA ALA A 138 25.97 -1.51 -5.02
C ALA A 138 27.01 -0.98 -4.04
N VAL A 139 27.05 -1.55 -2.84
CA VAL A 139 28.05 -1.23 -1.82
C VAL A 139 29.19 -2.23 -1.91
N ASN A 140 30.43 -1.70 -1.90
CA ASN A 140 31.66 -2.47 -2.05
C ASN A 140 31.64 -3.43 -3.27
N PRO A 141 31.35 -2.95 -4.49
CA PRO A 141 31.39 -3.79 -5.68
C PRO A 141 32.83 -4.29 -5.93
N TYR A 142 32.98 -5.59 -6.24
CA TYR A 142 34.28 -6.20 -6.42
C TYR A 142 35.02 -5.73 -7.68
N LYS A 143 34.26 -5.21 -8.65
CA LYS A 143 34.80 -4.59 -9.87
C LYS A 143 34.11 -3.25 -10.13
N MET A 144 34.87 -2.19 -9.93
CA MET A 144 34.47 -0.82 -10.22
C MET A 144 35.11 -0.32 -11.49
N ASN A 145 34.39 -0.26 -12.58
CA ASN A 145 34.88 0.28 -13.86
C ASN A 145 33.72 0.80 -14.72
N LYS A 146 34.08 1.50 -15.79
CA LYS A 146 33.09 2.07 -16.72
C LYS A 146 32.16 1.03 -17.32
N LYS A 147 32.65 -0.19 -17.56
CA LYS A 147 31.83 -1.28 -18.12
C LYS A 147 30.75 -1.74 -17.14
N SER A 148 31.11 -1.93 -15.86
CA SER A 148 30.16 -2.27 -14.79
C SER A 148 29.11 -1.17 -14.62
N LEU A 149 29.53 0.10 -14.66
CA LEU A 149 28.61 1.23 -14.61
C LEU A 149 27.63 1.24 -15.80
N SER A 150 28.12 1.06 -17.03
CA SER A 150 27.26 1.01 -18.22
C SER A 150 26.25 -0.13 -18.16
N LEU A 151 26.67 -1.29 -17.64
CA LEU A 151 25.78 -2.42 -17.46
C LEU A 151 24.71 -2.14 -16.41
N LEU A 152 25.11 -1.56 -15.27
CA LEU A 152 24.17 -1.18 -14.21
C LEU A 152 23.18 -0.12 -14.70
N MET A 153 23.63 0.88 -15.44
CA MET A 153 22.73 1.87 -16.05
C MET A 153 21.75 1.27 -17.02
N PHE A 154 22.21 0.35 -17.87
CA PHE A 154 21.29 -0.36 -18.78
C PHE A 154 20.18 -1.11 -18.01
N VAL A 155 20.55 -1.82 -16.93
CA VAL A 155 19.57 -2.51 -16.08
C VAL A 155 18.65 -1.51 -15.39
N ALA A 156 19.18 -0.37 -14.92
CA ALA A 156 18.43 0.69 -14.27
C ALA A 156 17.35 1.29 -15.19
N ASP A 157 17.62 1.46 -16.48
CA ASP A 157 16.64 1.95 -17.46
C ASP A 157 15.42 1.01 -17.56
N TYR A 158 15.66 -0.31 -17.68
CA TYR A 158 14.56 -1.28 -17.70
C TYR A 158 13.87 -1.41 -16.34
N ALA A 159 14.62 -1.35 -15.25
CA ALA A 159 14.09 -1.39 -13.90
C ALA A 159 13.17 -0.18 -13.65
N ALA A 160 13.53 1.01 -14.10
CA ALA A 160 12.69 2.21 -13.98
C ALA A 160 11.34 2.06 -14.69
N ILE A 161 11.35 1.50 -15.91
CA ILE A 161 10.11 1.20 -16.66
C ILE A 161 9.26 0.18 -15.90
N ALA A 162 9.87 -0.87 -15.39
CA ALA A 162 9.14 -1.92 -14.68
C ALA A 162 8.57 -1.44 -13.35
N VAL A 163 9.32 -0.62 -12.60
CA VAL A 163 8.86 0.04 -11.37
C VAL A 163 7.66 0.92 -11.63
N GLU A 164 7.74 1.79 -12.64
CA GLU A 164 6.62 2.69 -12.97
C GLU A 164 5.39 1.92 -13.46
N ASN A 165 5.56 0.89 -14.30
CA ASN A 165 4.45 0.06 -14.77
C ASN A 165 3.76 -0.66 -13.61
N THR A 166 4.53 -1.22 -12.69
CA THR A 166 4.01 -1.90 -11.51
C THR A 166 3.27 -0.94 -10.59
N SER A 167 3.83 0.26 -10.36
CA SER A 167 3.19 1.31 -9.57
C SER A 167 1.87 1.77 -10.20
N ARG A 168 1.86 1.99 -11.53
CA ARG A 168 0.63 2.34 -12.26
C ARG A 168 -0.42 1.24 -12.21
N TYR A 169 0.00 -0.01 -12.35
CA TYR A 169 -0.90 -1.15 -12.27
C TYR A 169 -1.55 -1.24 -10.88
N GLN A 170 -0.74 -1.10 -9.81
CA GLN A 170 -1.25 -1.06 -8.44
C GLN A 170 -2.22 0.12 -8.22
N HIS A 171 -1.89 1.31 -8.74
CA HIS A 171 -2.76 2.46 -8.66
C HIS A 171 -4.11 2.22 -9.36
N ILE A 172 -4.08 1.66 -10.58
CA ILE A 172 -5.30 1.27 -11.31
C ILE A 172 -6.11 0.22 -10.54
N GLN A 173 -5.45 -0.78 -9.96
CA GLN A 173 -6.12 -1.76 -9.10
C GLN A 173 -6.77 -1.09 -7.89
N MET A 174 -6.07 -0.20 -7.20
CA MET A 174 -6.62 0.53 -6.06
C MET A 174 -7.84 1.39 -6.44
N LEU A 175 -7.78 2.08 -7.58
CA LEU A 175 -8.94 2.80 -8.13
C LEU A 175 -10.10 1.85 -8.45
N ALA A 176 -9.82 0.63 -8.87
CA ALA A 176 -10.84 -0.38 -9.19
C ALA A 176 -11.50 -1.01 -7.96
N ILE A 177 -10.86 -0.96 -6.77
CA ILE A 177 -11.35 -1.60 -5.54
C ILE A 177 -11.70 -0.63 -4.42
N LYS A 178 -11.36 0.65 -4.56
CA LYS A 178 -11.74 1.71 -3.60
C LYS A 178 -12.95 2.50 -4.09
N ASP A 179 -13.70 3.04 -3.15
CA ASP A 179 -14.73 4.03 -3.40
C ASP A 179 -14.09 5.43 -3.42
N ASN A 180 -14.36 6.19 -4.46
CA ASN A 180 -13.71 7.48 -4.70
C ASN A 180 -14.11 8.56 -3.68
N LEU A 181 -15.31 8.46 -3.10
CA LEU A 181 -15.79 9.43 -2.13
C LEU A 181 -15.22 9.16 -0.74
N THR A 182 -15.29 7.94 -0.29
CA THR A 182 -15.02 7.55 1.10
C THR A 182 -13.58 7.06 1.33
N GLY A 183 -12.90 6.60 0.28
CA GLY A 183 -11.61 5.92 0.38
C GLY A 183 -11.67 4.53 1.04
N LEU A 184 -12.86 4.06 1.45
CA LEU A 184 -13.09 2.68 1.84
C LEU A 184 -13.06 1.76 0.62
N TYR A 185 -13.13 0.45 0.82
CA TYR A 185 -13.29 -0.47 -0.30
C TYR A 185 -14.68 -0.32 -0.93
N ASN A 186 -14.79 -0.69 -2.20
CA ASN A 186 -16.08 -0.73 -2.90
C ASN A 186 -16.71 -2.13 -2.88
N THR A 187 -17.94 -2.24 -3.38
CA THR A 187 -18.69 -3.50 -3.40
C THR A 187 -18.00 -4.60 -4.22
N ARG A 188 -17.23 -4.27 -5.27
CA ARG A 188 -16.47 -5.26 -6.04
C ARG A 188 -15.45 -5.97 -5.14
N TYR A 189 -14.68 -5.21 -4.37
CA TYR A 189 -13.72 -5.78 -3.42
C TYR A 189 -14.39 -6.59 -2.32
N LEU A 190 -15.55 -6.12 -1.82
CA LEU A 190 -16.34 -6.85 -0.82
C LEU A 190 -16.59 -8.29 -1.25
N TYR A 191 -17.16 -8.49 -2.44
CA TYR A 191 -17.48 -9.84 -2.93
C TYR A 191 -16.24 -10.70 -3.16
N GLN A 192 -15.13 -10.12 -3.66
CA GLN A 192 -13.87 -10.83 -3.83
C GLN A 192 -13.27 -11.28 -2.49
N ALA A 193 -13.22 -10.38 -1.52
CA ALA A 193 -12.69 -10.67 -0.20
C ALA A 193 -13.55 -11.69 0.57
N LEU A 194 -14.88 -11.56 0.50
CA LEU A 194 -15.80 -12.52 1.12
C LEU A 194 -15.65 -13.92 0.50
N GLN A 195 -15.47 -14.01 -0.82
CA GLN A 195 -15.25 -15.32 -1.46
C GLN A 195 -13.97 -15.97 -0.95
N ALA A 196 -12.88 -15.21 -0.87
CA ALA A 196 -11.61 -15.72 -0.34
C ALA A 196 -11.71 -16.15 1.15
N LEU A 197 -12.38 -15.34 1.99
CA LEU A 197 -12.63 -15.68 3.38
C LEU A 197 -13.49 -16.93 3.52
N PHE A 198 -14.56 -17.03 2.75
CA PHE A 198 -15.45 -18.16 2.77
C PHE A 198 -14.74 -19.46 2.37
N ASP A 199 -13.93 -19.42 1.32
CA ASP A 199 -13.18 -20.59 0.84
C ASP A 199 -12.11 -21.02 1.86
N SER A 200 -11.37 -20.08 2.46
CA SER A 200 -10.41 -20.39 3.52
C SER A 200 -11.07 -20.91 4.81
N SER A 201 -12.21 -20.35 5.18
CA SER A 201 -12.93 -20.74 6.40
C SER A 201 -13.63 -22.10 6.32
N LYS A 202 -13.88 -22.62 5.12
CA LYS A 202 -14.40 -24.01 4.95
C LYS A 202 -13.41 -25.05 5.48
N ASP A 203 -12.13 -24.82 5.27
CA ASP A 203 -11.06 -25.76 5.65
C ASP A 203 -10.56 -25.50 7.07
N SER A 204 -10.35 -24.24 7.43
CA SER A 204 -9.78 -23.83 8.74
C SER A 204 -10.80 -23.75 9.85
N LYS A 205 -12.10 -23.61 9.54
CA LYS A 205 -13.20 -23.30 10.47
C LYS A 205 -13.02 -21.98 11.23
N GLU A 206 -12.14 -21.11 10.75
CA GLU A 206 -11.99 -19.78 11.33
C GLU A 206 -13.25 -18.94 11.08
N PRO A 207 -13.84 -18.34 12.14
CA PRO A 207 -15.02 -17.51 11.95
C PRO A 207 -14.66 -16.19 11.28
N PHE A 208 -15.65 -15.58 10.63
CA PHE A 208 -15.63 -14.18 10.28
C PHE A 208 -17.02 -13.57 10.42
N ALA A 209 -17.08 -12.27 10.59
CA ALA A 209 -18.36 -11.60 10.77
C ALA A 209 -18.49 -10.39 9.84
N LEU A 210 -19.74 -10.00 9.62
CA LEU A 210 -20.14 -8.78 8.90
C LEU A 210 -20.95 -7.88 9.82
N ILE A 211 -20.73 -6.58 9.67
CA ILE A 211 -21.61 -5.54 10.18
C ILE A 211 -22.17 -4.81 8.97
N PHE A 212 -23.47 -4.81 8.80
CA PHE A 212 -24.17 -3.93 7.85
C PHE A 212 -24.64 -2.69 8.60
N MET A 213 -24.32 -1.52 8.09
CA MET A 213 -24.58 -0.25 8.74
C MET A 213 -25.23 0.73 7.76
N ASP A 214 -26.21 1.50 8.24
CA ASP A 214 -26.85 2.56 7.47
C ASP A 214 -27.09 3.78 8.36
N LEU A 215 -26.78 4.98 7.84
CA LEU A 215 -26.94 6.24 8.55
C LEU A 215 -28.42 6.59 8.77
N ASP A 216 -28.78 6.88 10.00
CA ASP A 216 -30.15 7.19 10.36
C ASP A 216 -30.57 8.57 9.86
N ASN A 217 -31.70 8.65 9.13
CA ASN A 217 -32.27 9.89 8.64
C ASN A 217 -31.31 10.75 7.79
N PHE A 218 -30.36 10.15 7.12
CA PHE A 218 -29.32 10.89 6.37
C PHE A 218 -29.90 11.78 5.26
N LYS A 219 -31.00 11.36 4.64
CA LYS A 219 -31.73 12.19 3.68
C LYS A 219 -32.06 13.57 4.25
N LYS A 220 -32.46 13.66 5.53
CA LYS A 220 -32.75 14.95 6.18
C LYS A 220 -31.52 15.86 6.27
N VAL A 221 -30.34 15.28 6.47
CA VAL A 221 -29.06 16.01 6.45
C VAL A 221 -28.79 16.61 5.07
N VAL A 222 -28.99 15.81 4.02
CA VAL A 222 -28.83 16.26 2.64
C VAL A 222 -29.85 17.34 2.27
N ASP A 223 -31.11 17.15 2.66
CA ASP A 223 -32.19 18.12 2.40
C ASP A 223 -31.93 19.45 3.13
N THR A 224 -31.34 19.42 4.32
CA THR A 224 -31.06 20.62 5.15
C THR A 224 -29.78 21.34 4.74
N HIS A 225 -28.70 20.60 4.47
CA HIS A 225 -27.36 21.14 4.29
C HIS A 225 -26.81 21.01 2.86
N GLY A 226 -27.57 20.38 1.96
CA GLY A 226 -27.22 20.18 0.56
C GLY A 226 -26.28 18.99 0.32
N HIS A 227 -26.23 18.55 -0.95
CA HIS A 227 -25.48 17.34 -1.37
C HIS A 227 -23.98 17.41 -1.08
N LEU A 228 -23.33 18.59 -1.22
CA LEU A 228 -21.91 18.73 -0.97
C LEU A 228 -21.55 18.51 0.51
N ASN A 229 -22.38 19.01 1.43
CA ASN A 229 -22.19 18.76 2.86
C ASN A 229 -22.58 17.33 3.24
N GLY A 230 -23.58 16.73 2.57
CA GLY A 230 -23.88 15.32 2.70
C GLY A 230 -22.69 14.44 2.30
N SER A 231 -22.08 14.69 1.14
CA SER A 231 -20.87 13.95 0.71
C SER A 231 -19.72 14.10 1.69
N GLN A 232 -19.50 15.31 2.22
CA GLN A 232 -18.47 15.54 3.23
C GLN A 232 -18.75 14.77 4.53
N ALA A 233 -20.00 14.74 4.98
CA ALA A 233 -20.40 13.98 6.16
C ALA A 233 -20.14 12.47 5.98
N ILE A 234 -20.44 11.93 4.79
CA ILE A 234 -20.12 10.52 4.43
C ILE A 234 -18.61 10.26 4.49
N GLN A 235 -17.77 11.18 3.99
CA GLN A 235 -16.31 11.07 4.08
C GLN A 235 -15.81 11.04 5.53
N GLU A 236 -16.34 11.91 6.38
CA GLU A 236 -15.95 11.96 7.79
C GLU A 236 -16.42 10.72 8.56
N VAL A 237 -17.61 10.20 8.26
CA VAL A 237 -18.09 8.90 8.79
C VAL A 237 -17.17 7.77 8.36
N ALA A 238 -16.79 7.71 7.09
CA ALA A 238 -15.88 6.71 6.58
C ALA A 238 -14.49 6.78 7.26
N SER A 239 -14.00 7.99 7.57
CA SER A 239 -12.77 8.18 8.35
C SER A 239 -12.93 7.62 9.77
N THR A 240 -14.05 7.91 10.44
CA THR A 240 -14.36 7.38 11.78
C THR A 240 -14.37 5.84 11.78
N ILE A 241 -14.98 5.22 10.77
CA ILE A 241 -14.96 3.76 10.62
C ILE A 241 -13.52 3.25 10.46
N ARG A 242 -12.75 3.83 9.54
CA ARG A 242 -11.38 3.41 9.24
C ARG A 242 -10.46 3.51 10.44
N GLU A 243 -10.56 4.56 11.25
CA GLU A 243 -9.75 4.76 12.47
C GLU A 243 -9.98 3.69 13.54
N LEU A 244 -11.16 3.05 13.53
CA LEU A 244 -11.53 2.02 14.50
C LEU A 244 -11.22 0.59 14.02
N LEU A 245 -10.77 0.44 12.77
CA LEU A 245 -10.46 -0.86 12.18
C LEU A 245 -8.94 -1.07 12.12
N THR A 246 -8.52 -2.27 12.53
CA THR A 246 -7.13 -2.73 12.43
C THR A 246 -7.12 -3.93 11.48
N GLU A 247 -6.15 -3.97 10.57
CA GLU A 247 -6.00 -5.13 9.68
C GLU A 247 -5.99 -6.45 10.46
N PRO A 248 -6.65 -7.49 9.95
CA PRO A 248 -7.23 -7.63 8.60
C PRO A 248 -8.70 -7.15 8.46
N ALA A 249 -9.28 -6.46 9.46
CA ALA A 249 -10.63 -5.91 9.35
C ALA A 249 -10.67 -4.71 8.40
N PHE A 250 -11.76 -4.57 7.62
CA PHE A 250 -11.89 -3.48 6.67
C PHE A 250 -13.33 -3.00 6.49
N GLY A 251 -13.47 -1.74 6.09
CA GLY A 251 -14.74 -1.09 5.78
C GLY A 251 -14.96 -0.97 4.27
N VAL A 252 -16.21 -1.03 3.87
CA VAL A 252 -16.71 -0.95 2.49
C VAL A 252 -17.79 0.10 2.41
N SER A 253 -17.74 0.97 1.41
CA SER A 253 -18.86 1.81 0.97
C SER A 253 -19.78 0.94 0.10
N TYR A 254 -20.94 0.60 0.64
CA TYR A 254 -21.85 -0.33 -0.02
C TYR A 254 -22.85 0.38 -0.94
N GLY A 255 -23.35 1.52 -0.50
CA GLY A 255 -24.25 2.41 -1.24
C GLY A 255 -24.24 3.77 -0.55
N GLY A 256 -24.72 4.83 -1.11
CA GLY A 256 -24.79 6.19 -0.57
C GLY A 256 -24.39 6.39 0.90
N ASP A 257 -25.31 6.09 1.79
CA ASP A 257 -25.18 6.17 3.25
C ASP A 257 -25.07 4.79 3.95
N GLU A 258 -24.86 3.72 3.15
CA GLU A 258 -24.72 2.34 3.62
C GLU A 258 -23.26 1.87 3.61
N PHE A 259 -22.85 1.19 4.66
CA PHE A 259 -21.51 0.65 4.82
C PHE A 259 -21.55 -0.82 5.27
N VAL A 260 -20.56 -1.59 4.83
CA VAL A 260 -20.32 -2.95 5.31
C VAL A 260 -18.93 -3.03 5.93
N ILE A 261 -18.84 -3.62 7.11
CA ILE A 261 -17.56 -3.85 7.79
C ILE A 261 -17.34 -5.35 7.84
N VAL A 262 -16.18 -5.79 7.35
CA VAL A 262 -15.79 -7.20 7.34
C VAL A 262 -14.75 -7.42 8.43
N LEU A 263 -14.97 -8.44 9.26
CA LEU A 263 -14.20 -8.75 10.45
C LEU A 263 -13.67 -10.20 10.40
N PRO A 264 -12.56 -10.46 9.71
CA PRO A 264 -11.94 -11.79 9.70
C PRO A 264 -11.50 -12.21 11.11
N GLY A 265 -11.70 -13.48 11.47
CA GLY A 265 -11.36 -14.02 12.79
C GLY A 265 -12.33 -13.64 13.93
N PHE A 266 -13.38 -12.88 13.67
CA PHE A 266 -14.32 -12.44 14.69
C PHE A 266 -15.48 -13.42 14.85
N THR A 267 -15.76 -13.79 16.09
CA THR A 267 -17.04 -14.41 16.45
C THR A 267 -18.17 -13.36 16.46
N LYS A 268 -19.42 -13.80 16.42
CA LYS A 268 -20.61 -12.93 16.50
C LYS A 268 -20.56 -11.98 17.71
N GLY A 269 -20.21 -12.50 18.88
CA GLY A 269 -20.11 -11.70 20.10
C GLY A 269 -19.04 -10.61 20.02
N ASN A 270 -17.89 -10.90 19.39
CA ASN A 270 -16.85 -9.91 19.17
C ASN A 270 -17.29 -8.84 18.16
N ALA A 271 -18.00 -9.25 17.12
CA ALA A 271 -18.51 -8.35 16.10
C ALA A 271 -19.60 -7.41 16.65
N LEU A 272 -20.49 -7.90 17.52
CA LEU A 272 -21.46 -7.07 18.23
C LEU A 272 -20.77 -6.00 19.09
N ARG A 273 -19.70 -6.36 19.80
CA ARG A 273 -18.91 -5.38 20.59
C ARG A 273 -18.24 -4.34 19.69
N LYS A 274 -17.68 -4.76 18.55
CA LYS A 274 -17.05 -3.85 17.59
C LYS A 274 -18.09 -2.92 16.98
N ALA A 275 -19.27 -3.41 16.63
CA ALA A 275 -20.37 -2.58 16.13
C ALA A 275 -20.80 -1.53 17.16
N GLU A 276 -20.88 -1.90 18.45
CA GLU A 276 -21.24 -0.97 19.52
C GLU A 276 -20.15 0.09 19.77
N GLU A 277 -18.87 -0.30 19.65
CA GLU A 277 -17.74 0.64 19.69
C GLU A 277 -17.86 1.69 18.59
N ILE A 278 -18.13 1.26 17.35
CA ILE A 278 -18.31 2.16 16.19
C ILE A 278 -19.52 3.05 16.41
N ARG A 279 -20.67 2.49 16.80
CA ARG A 279 -21.89 3.23 17.09
C ARG A 279 -21.67 4.34 18.13
N THR A 280 -21.00 4.00 19.23
CA THR A 280 -20.71 4.93 20.31
C THR A 280 -19.79 6.06 19.86
N ARG A 281 -18.72 5.72 19.13
CA ARG A 281 -17.80 6.72 18.58
C ARG A 281 -18.51 7.66 17.61
N MET A 282 -19.34 7.16 16.72
CA MET A 282 -20.11 7.98 15.79
C MET A 282 -21.05 8.95 16.53
N ALA A 283 -21.77 8.46 17.52
CA ALA A 283 -22.70 9.30 18.30
C ALA A 283 -22.00 10.42 19.09
N GLN A 284 -20.73 10.24 19.44
CA GLN A 284 -19.89 11.22 20.13
C GLN A 284 -19.20 12.22 19.20
N THR A 285 -19.04 11.89 17.92
CA THR A 285 -18.34 12.69 16.94
C THR A 285 -19.23 13.83 16.44
N LEU A 286 -18.64 15.03 16.33
CA LEU A 286 -19.27 16.17 15.65
C LEU A 286 -18.76 16.20 14.20
N TYR A 287 -19.65 16.01 13.27
CA TYR A 287 -19.37 16.02 11.84
C TYR A 287 -19.58 17.42 11.25
N LEU A 288 -18.88 17.73 10.18
CA LEU A 288 -18.90 19.02 9.47
C LEU A 288 -18.47 20.23 10.33
N ALA A 289 -17.74 19.99 11.42
CA ALA A 289 -17.29 21.06 12.31
C ALA A 289 -16.38 22.07 11.60
N ASN A 290 -15.60 21.65 10.63
CA ASN A 290 -14.71 22.50 9.83
C ASN A 290 -15.45 23.39 8.82
N ARG A 291 -16.78 23.28 8.73
CA ARG A 291 -17.65 24.06 7.82
C ARG A 291 -18.65 24.94 8.56
N ASP A 292 -18.40 25.21 9.83
CA ASP A 292 -19.34 25.93 10.72
C ASP A 292 -20.71 25.25 10.84
N ILE A 293 -20.81 23.96 10.48
CA ILE A 293 -22.00 23.12 10.57
C ILE A 293 -21.65 21.99 11.53
N SER A 294 -22.14 22.00 12.74
CA SER A 294 -21.88 20.90 13.68
C SER A 294 -23.11 20.01 13.78
N ILE A 295 -23.03 18.81 13.21
CA ILE A 295 -24.11 17.80 13.27
C ILE A 295 -23.66 16.54 14.00
N ARG A 296 -24.61 15.86 14.63
CA ARG A 296 -24.43 14.51 15.13
C ARG A 296 -25.17 13.54 14.21
N LEU A 297 -24.51 12.43 13.89
CA LEU A 297 -25.06 11.35 13.09
C LEU A 297 -25.20 10.11 13.96
N SER A 298 -26.26 9.36 13.74
CA SER A 298 -26.42 8.00 14.25
C SER A 298 -26.57 7.02 13.09
N ALA A 299 -26.37 5.76 13.39
CA ALA A 299 -26.56 4.68 12.44
C ALA A 299 -27.17 3.46 13.10
N SER A 300 -27.83 2.63 12.31
CA SER A 300 -28.37 1.34 12.70
C SER A 300 -27.45 0.23 12.19
N PHE A 301 -27.17 -0.76 13.02
CA PHE A 301 -26.17 -1.79 12.76
C PHE A 301 -26.78 -3.18 12.85
N GLY A 302 -26.60 -4.00 11.82
CA GLY A 302 -26.95 -5.41 11.81
C GLY A 302 -25.71 -6.28 11.73
N VAL A 303 -25.61 -7.30 12.58
CA VAL A 303 -24.44 -8.18 12.67
C VAL A 303 -24.84 -9.59 12.26
N ALA A 304 -24.01 -10.22 11.44
CA ALA A 304 -24.07 -11.65 11.12
C ALA A 304 -22.67 -12.26 11.08
N SER A 305 -22.56 -13.54 11.40
CA SER A 305 -21.30 -14.27 11.44
C SER A 305 -21.37 -15.60 10.67
N PHE A 306 -20.24 -15.98 10.11
CA PHE A 306 -20.01 -17.30 9.54
C PHE A 306 -19.17 -18.14 10.53
N PRO A 307 -19.51 -19.42 10.73
CA PRO A 307 -20.61 -20.20 10.11
C PRO A 307 -21.95 -20.13 10.86
N GLU A 308 -22.07 -19.35 11.93
CA GLU A 308 -23.19 -19.37 12.86
C GLU A 308 -24.54 -18.99 12.20
N ASP A 309 -24.57 -17.91 11.41
CA ASP A 309 -25.80 -17.33 10.87
C ASP A 309 -26.04 -17.69 9.39
N ALA A 310 -25.02 -18.17 8.68
CA ALA A 310 -25.15 -18.42 7.26
C ALA A 310 -24.15 -19.47 6.74
N THR A 311 -24.52 -20.08 5.61
CA THR A 311 -23.70 -21.10 4.94
C THR A 311 -23.14 -20.62 3.59
N ASN A 312 -23.51 -19.41 3.17
CA ASN A 312 -23.01 -18.77 1.95
C ASN A 312 -23.02 -17.23 2.08
N ILE A 313 -22.28 -16.58 1.21
CA ILE A 313 -22.03 -15.12 1.25
C ILE A 313 -23.33 -14.33 1.10
N THR A 314 -24.17 -14.69 0.13
CA THR A 314 -25.43 -13.98 -0.14
C THR A 314 -26.37 -14.04 1.07
N HIS A 315 -26.44 -15.20 1.71
CA HIS A 315 -27.25 -15.36 2.92
C HIS A 315 -26.67 -14.56 4.09
N LEU A 316 -25.32 -14.56 4.26
CA LEU A 316 -24.67 -13.79 5.32
C LEU A 316 -24.94 -12.29 5.22
N LEU A 317 -24.79 -11.72 4.01
CA LEU A 317 -25.13 -10.32 3.74
C LEU A 317 -26.62 -10.03 4.00
N SER A 318 -27.51 -10.91 3.56
CA SER A 318 -28.95 -10.77 3.78
C SER A 318 -29.33 -10.83 5.25
N VAL A 319 -28.68 -11.68 6.06
CA VAL A 319 -28.93 -11.77 7.51
C VAL A 319 -28.49 -10.48 8.21
N ALA A 320 -27.30 -9.95 7.88
CA ALA A 320 -26.81 -8.70 8.45
C ALA A 320 -27.69 -7.50 8.05
N ASP A 321 -28.08 -7.40 6.78
CA ASP A 321 -28.95 -6.34 6.27
C ASP A 321 -30.35 -6.38 6.97
N ARG A 322 -30.98 -7.55 7.05
CA ARG A 322 -32.25 -7.70 7.75
C ARG A 322 -32.16 -7.38 9.24
N ALA A 323 -31.04 -7.71 9.89
CA ALA A 323 -30.81 -7.32 11.28
C ALA A 323 -30.75 -5.80 11.43
N MET A 324 -30.02 -5.12 10.56
CA MET A 324 -29.95 -3.65 10.50
C MET A 324 -31.35 -3.04 10.25
N PHE A 325 -32.10 -3.57 9.30
CA PHE A 325 -33.46 -3.08 9.01
C PHE A 325 -34.39 -3.22 10.23
N ASN A 326 -34.34 -4.35 10.96
CA ASN A 326 -35.10 -4.53 12.18
C ASN A 326 -34.76 -3.49 13.27
N ILE A 327 -33.50 -3.04 13.31
CA ILE A 327 -33.07 -1.95 14.22
C ILE A 327 -33.70 -0.63 13.78
N LYS A 328 -33.69 -0.33 12.48
CA LYS A 328 -34.33 0.88 11.94
C LYS A 328 -35.80 1.00 12.31
N ASP A 329 -36.55 -0.13 12.25
CA ASP A 329 -37.97 -0.17 12.59
C ASP A 329 -38.23 -0.03 14.09
N LYS A 330 -37.28 -0.44 14.97
CA LYS A 330 -37.40 -0.42 16.42
C LYS A 330 -36.92 0.86 17.11
N GLY A 331 -36.54 1.90 16.35
CA GLY A 331 -36.16 3.17 16.94
C GLY A 331 -34.76 3.68 16.54
N LYS A 332 -34.02 2.93 15.69
CA LYS A 332 -32.72 3.32 15.15
C LYS A 332 -31.59 3.39 16.20
N ASN A 333 -30.41 3.86 15.82
CA ASN A 333 -29.24 4.10 16.66
C ASN A 333 -28.93 2.95 17.64
N ALA A 334 -28.91 1.73 17.15
CA ALA A 334 -28.65 0.53 17.94
C ALA A 334 -27.93 -0.55 17.11
N VAL A 335 -27.43 -1.55 17.81
CA VAL A 335 -26.78 -2.74 17.24
C VAL A 335 -27.66 -3.95 17.50
N GLY A 336 -27.78 -4.85 16.52
CA GLY A 336 -28.52 -6.09 16.68
C GLY A 336 -28.09 -7.20 15.74
N SER A 337 -28.58 -8.40 16.01
CA SER A 337 -28.50 -9.59 15.16
C SER A 337 -29.89 -10.23 15.05
N LEU A 338 -30.08 -11.13 14.08
CA LEU A 338 -31.37 -11.82 13.91
C LEU A 338 -31.58 -12.95 14.92
N PHE A 339 -30.50 -13.58 15.36
CA PHE A 339 -30.51 -14.76 16.26
C PHE A 339 -29.54 -14.57 17.43
#